data_84112fb2f6c00ea3ea733fc001376dc7
#
_entry.id   84112fb2f6c00ea3ea733fc001376dc7
#
_cell.length_a   1.000
_cell.length_b   1.000
_cell.length_c   1.000
_cell.angle_alpha   90.00
_cell.angle_beta   90.00
_cell.angle_gamma   90.00
#
_symmetry.space_group_name_H-M   'P 1'
#
loop_
_entity.id
_entity.type
_entity.pdbx_description
1 polymer ?
#
loop_
_entity_poly.entity_id
_entity_poly.type
_entity_poly.pdbx_seq_one_letter_code
_entity_poly.pdbx_strand_id
1 'polypeptide(L)'
;GQILAKLDDREAQARLNQVKASFDLAKQVFNRFQDLRQQGHISVQELDKAQSDLTIAESEYEFYKVKLEQTNLISPYSGIIQNRFLDSGTVINQGVPILEIVDSNYVEAHISVPIIYLNDMKIGAEYNFQVDGKDINAIFSRLAPMSPGGSDSRLAIFKFTEFISPGSIAKLNLKINKKSRGTWVPLRSLSQSDQGLWALYTIDEKNTVIRDLVEIVYFENEYAFVKGTIQDGDLIVLGGAAKIIPGKKIN
;
A
#
# COMPACT_ATOMS: atom_id res chain seq x y z
N GLY A 1 -16.21 15.56 2.29
CA GLY A 1 -17.28 16.53 2.64
C GLY A 1 -18.59 16.33 1.88
N GLN A 2 -18.69 15.39 0.93
CA GLN A 2 -19.94 15.07 0.25
C GLN A 2 -20.85 14.24 1.16
N ILE A 3 -22.15 14.55 1.22
CA ILE A 3 -23.13 13.71 1.92
C ILE A 3 -23.36 12.46 1.10
N LEU A 4 -23.16 11.30 1.74
CA LEU A 4 -23.27 9.97 1.11
C LEU A 4 -24.61 9.31 1.41
N ALA A 5 -25.13 9.53 2.60
CA ALA A 5 -26.43 9.04 3.02
C ALA A 5 -27.02 10.02 4.05
N LYS A 6 -28.33 10.01 4.14
CA LYS A 6 -29.08 10.79 5.13
C LYS A 6 -30.03 9.85 5.89
N LEU A 7 -29.98 9.91 7.22
CA LEU A 7 -30.94 9.27 8.10
C LEU A 7 -32.22 10.11 8.21
N ASP A 8 -33.30 9.53 8.68
CA ASP A 8 -34.51 10.29 9.02
C ASP A 8 -34.17 11.25 10.19
N ASP A 9 -34.20 12.53 9.92
CA ASP A 9 -33.79 13.59 10.81
C ASP A 9 -34.96 14.33 11.49
N ARG A 10 -36.20 13.94 11.23
CA ARG A 10 -37.40 14.64 11.70
C ARG A 10 -37.45 14.76 13.24
N GLU A 11 -37.13 13.67 13.95
CA GLU A 11 -37.10 13.67 15.41
C GLU A 11 -35.95 14.53 15.94
N ALA A 12 -34.73 14.39 15.36
CA ALA A 12 -33.56 15.18 15.74
C ALA A 12 -33.80 16.68 15.52
N GLN A 13 -34.42 17.05 14.40
CA GLN A 13 -34.79 18.45 14.09
C GLN A 13 -35.84 19.01 15.06
N ALA A 14 -36.88 18.23 15.37
CA ALA A 14 -37.90 18.65 16.34
C ALA A 14 -37.30 18.89 17.74
N ARG A 15 -36.39 17.98 18.17
CA ARG A 15 -35.72 18.13 19.46
C ARG A 15 -34.78 19.33 19.49
N LEU A 16 -34.00 19.54 18.40
CA LEU A 16 -33.13 20.71 18.26
C LEU A 16 -33.95 22.03 18.39
N ASN A 17 -35.10 22.11 17.72
CA ASN A 17 -35.96 23.28 17.79
C ASN A 17 -36.48 23.55 19.24
N GLN A 18 -36.81 22.47 19.96
CA GLN A 18 -37.26 22.57 21.36
C GLN A 18 -36.15 23.12 22.26
N VAL A 19 -34.94 22.53 22.20
CA VAL A 19 -33.83 22.97 23.08
C VAL A 19 -33.32 24.35 22.69
N LYS A 20 -33.41 24.71 21.39
CA LYS A 20 -33.09 26.06 20.92
C LYS A 20 -33.99 27.11 21.56
N ALA A 21 -35.30 26.85 21.63
CA ALA A 21 -36.22 27.79 22.31
C ALA A 21 -35.86 27.97 23.80
N SER A 22 -35.45 26.88 24.48
CA SER A 22 -34.98 26.96 25.88
C SER A 22 -33.67 27.75 26.00
N PHE A 23 -32.72 27.55 25.09
CA PHE A 23 -31.48 28.33 25.06
C PHE A 23 -31.74 29.81 24.78
N ASP A 24 -32.58 30.14 23.80
CA ASP A 24 -32.94 31.53 23.47
C ASP A 24 -33.61 32.23 24.66
N LEU A 25 -34.49 31.53 25.41
CA LEU A 25 -35.12 32.05 26.62
C LEU A 25 -34.08 32.30 27.73
N ALA A 26 -33.22 31.32 28.02
CA ALA A 26 -32.16 31.45 29.03
C ALA A 26 -31.24 32.63 28.72
N LYS A 27 -30.88 32.81 27.45
CA LYS A 27 -30.07 33.93 26.97
C LYS A 27 -30.75 35.28 27.20
N GLN A 28 -32.04 35.37 26.90
CA GLN A 28 -32.80 36.58 27.14
C GLN A 28 -32.89 36.90 28.64
N VAL A 29 -33.10 35.90 29.49
CA VAL A 29 -33.14 36.05 30.95
C VAL A 29 -31.81 36.55 31.49
N PHE A 30 -30.69 35.89 31.06
CA PHE A 30 -29.35 36.29 31.45
C PHE A 30 -29.06 37.75 31.06
N ASN A 31 -29.30 38.13 29.81
CA ASN A 31 -29.05 39.50 29.33
C ASN A 31 -29.84 40.53 30.16
N ARG A 32 -31.11 40.25 30.44
CA ARG A 32 -31.94 41.12 31.29
C ARG A 32 -31.39 41.24 32.71
N PHE A 33 -30.95 40.13 33.29
CA PHE A 33 -30.37 40.14 34.64
C PHE A 33 -29.01 40.84 34.63
N GLN A 34 -28.23 40.76 33.59
CA GLN A 34 -27.00 41.52 33.44
C GLN A 34 -27.24 43.02 33.44
N ASP A 35 -28.30 43.49 32.72
CA ASP A 35 -28.69 44.91 32.71
C ASP A 35 -29.17 45.35 34.07
N LEU A 36 -30.08 44.60 34.77
CA LEU A 36 -30.54 44.85 36.08
C LEU A 36 -29.46 44.89 37.16
N ARG A 37 -28.44 44.06 36.99
CA ARG A 37 -27.27 44.05 37.88
C ARG A 37 -26.44 45.33 37.76
N GLN A 38 -26.24 45.80 36.52
CA GLN A 38 -25.54 47.07 36.27
C GLN A 38 -26.28 48.24 36.93
N GLN A 39 -27.61 48.14 37.03
CA GLN A 39 -28.44 49.13 37.69
C GLN A 39 -28.55 48.91 39.20
N GLY A 40 -27.94 47.86 39.75
CA GLY A 40 -27.98 47.57 41.20
C GLY A 40 -29.28 46.93 41.70
N HIS A 41 -30.14 46.42 40.80
CA HIS A 41 -31.50 45.96 41.17
C HIS A 41 -31.53 44.44 41.49
N ILE A 42 -30.47 43.69 41.27
CA ILE A 42 -30.40 42.25 41.59
C ILE A 42 -29.10 41.91 42.31
N SER A 43 -29.10 40.77 43.01
CA SER A 43 -27.93 40.24 43.70
C SER A 43 -26.91 39.55 42.68
N VAL A 44 -25.67 39.40 43.12
CA VAL A 44 -24.67 38.61 42.36
C VAL A 44 -25.14 37.16 42.19
N GLN A 45 -25.72 36.58 43.22
CA GLN A 45 -26.21 35.21 43.22
C GLN A 45 -27.31 34.96 42.17
N GLU A 46 -28.21 35.94 41.95
CA GLU A 46 -29.26 35.84 40.91
C GLU A 46 -28.64 35.87 39.51
N LEU A 47 -27.64 36.73 39.29
CA LEU A 47 -26.91 36.77 38.01
C LEU A 47 -26.13 35.48 37.76
N ASP A 48 -25.40 34.95 38.77
CA ASP A 48 -24.66 33.73 38.70
C ASP A 48 -25.56 32.53 38.36
N LYS A 49 -26.78 32.51 38.95
CA LYS A 49 -27.76 31.48 38.62
C LYS A 49 -28.23 31.60 37.18
N ALA A 50 -28.55 32.80 36.70
CA ALA A 50 -28.96 32.98 35.31
C ALA A 50 -27.85 32.62 34.31
N GLN A 51 -26.58 32.88 34.65
CA GLN A 51 -25.43 32.48 33.90
C GLN A 51 -25.29 30.94 33.84
N SER A 52 -25.49 30.29 34.99
CA SER A 52 -25.44 28.81 35.05
C SER A 52 -26.55 28.17 34.20
N ASP A 53 -27.79 28.71 34.31
CA ASP A 53 -28.96 28.26 33.55
C ASP A 53 -28.72 28.43 32.03
N LEU A 54 -28.11 29.54 31.61
CA LEU A 54 -27.72 29.79 30.23
C LEU A 54 -26.68 28.74 29.74
N THR A 55 -25.64 28.49 30.54
CA THR A 55 -24.59 27.54 30.20
C THR A 55 -25.14 26.11 30.02
N ILE A 56 -26.08 25.70 30.88
CA ILE A 56 -26.76 24.40 30.78
C ILE A 56 -27.57 24.33 29.49
N ALA A 57 -28.39 25.36 29.21
CA ALA A 57 -29.20 25.37 27.99
C ALA A 57 -28.36 25.42 26.70
N GLU A 58 -27.25 26.14 26.70
CA GLU A 58 -26.29 26.18 25.58
C GLU A 58 -25.66 24.81 25.33
N SER A 59 -25.25 24.14 26.40
CA SER A 59 -24.67 22.80 26.29
C SER A 59 -25.66 21.77 25.72
N GLU A 60 -26.93 21.86 26.13
CA GLU A 60 -28.00 21.02 25.62
C GLU A 60 -28.28 21.31 24.13
N TYR A 61 -28.31 22.58 23.75
CA TYR A 61 -28.49 22.98 22.35
C TYR A 61 -27.37 22.48 21.45
N GLU A 62 -26.10 22.65 21.84
CA GLU A 62 -24.95 22.16 21.08
C GLU A 62 -24.96 20.63 20.98
N PHE A 63 -25.36 19.92 22.04
CA PHE A 63 -25.50 18.46 22.00
C PHE A 63 -26.48 17.99 20.92
N TYR A 64 -27.70 18.57 20.87
CA TYR A 64 -28.70 18.19 19.87
C TYR A 64 -28.38 18.69 18.47
N LYS A 65 -27.63 19.77 18.33
CA LYS A 65 -27.09 20.23 17.05
C LYS A 65 -26.14 19.20 16.47
N VAL A 66 -25.18 18.67 17.25
CA VAL A 66 -24.29 17.58 16.85
C VAL A 66 -25.10 16.32 16.51
N LYS A 67 -26.14 16.00 17.27
CA LYS A 67 -27.02 14.85 16.95
C LYS A 67 -27.71 14.99 15.60
N LEU A 68 -28.14 16.18 15.23
CA LEU A 68 -28.72 16.44 13.92
C LEU A 68 -27.66 16.34 12.81
N GLU A 69 -26.47 16.88 13.03
CA GLU A 69 -25.37 16.78 12.08
C GLU A 69 -25.01 15.29 11.80
N GLN A 70 -25.04 14.44 12.83
CA GLN A 70 -24.77 13.00 12.72
C GLN A 70 -25.82 12.23 11.91
N THR A 71 -26.97 12.83 11.58
CA THR A 71 -27.93 12.21 10.65
C THR A 71 -27.44 12.23 9.20
N ASN A 72 -26.47 13.09 8.88
CA ASN A 72 -25.84 13.14 7.59
C ASN A 72 -24.52 12.36 7.62
N LEU A 73 -24.46 11.27 6.87
CA LEU A 73 -23.23 10.52 6.69
C LEU A 73 -22.37 11.23 5.63
N ILE A 74 -21.29 11.83 6.07
CA ILE A 74 -20.40 12.64 5.23
C ILE A 74 -19.14 11.84 4.89
N SER A 75 -18.67 11.93 3.64
CA SER A 75 -17.40 11.31 3.26
C SER A 75 -16.21 11.93 4.00
N PRO A 76 -15.40 11.14 4.71
CA PRO A 76 -14.23 11.62 5.44
C PRO A 76 -13.06 11.98 4.52
N TYR A 77 -13.00 11.40 3.31
CA TYR A 77 -11.94 11.63 2.31
C TYR A 77 -12.49 11.51 0.87
N SER A 78 -11.68 11.86 -0.11
CA SER A 78 -12.00 11.66 -1.53
C SER A 78 -11.79 10.20 -1.91
N GLY A 79 -12.79 9.59 -2.55
CA GLY A 79 -12.73 8.17 -2.89
C GLY A 79 -13.87 7.72 -3.78
N ILE A 80 -13.91 6.42 -4.04
CA ILE A 80 -14.93 5.76 -4.85
C ILE A 80 -15.74 4.85 -3.95
N ILE A 81 -17.06 4.90 -4.05
CA ILE A 81 -17.93 3.95 -3.34
C ILE A 81 -17.76 2.58 -3.99
N GLN A 82 -17.25 1.64 -3.22
CA GLN A 82 -17.06 0.27 -3.67
C GLN A 82 -18.34 -0.56 -3.48
N ASN A 83 -18.94 -0.48 -2.30
CA ASN A 83 -20.14 -1.24 -1.97
C ASN A 83 -21.18 -0.36 -1.27
N ARG A 84 -22.43 -0.62 -1.58
CA ARG A 84 -23.58 -0.14 -0.84
C ARG A 84 -24.30 -1.35 -0.23
N PHE A 85 -24.30 -1.43 1.10
CA PHE A 85 -24.84 -2.61 1.81
C PHE A 85 -26.34 -2.51 2.10
N LEU A 86 -26.89 -1.30 2.06
CA LEU A 86 -28.28 -1.05 2.45
C LEU A 86 -29.00 -0.20 1.40
N ASP A 87 -30.29 -0.45 1.26
CA ASP A 87 -31.17 0.35 0.42
C ASP A 87 -31.85 1.49 1.20
N SER A 88 -32.30 2.50 0.44
CA SER A 88 -33.07 3.62 1.02
C SER A 88 -34.38 3.10 1.63
N GLY A 89 -34.69 3.58 2.84
CA GLY A 89 -35.84 3.14 3.61
C GLY A 89 -35.58 1.97 4.56
N THR A 90 -34.37 1.40 4.58
CA THR A 90 -33.98 0.36 5.54
C THR A 90 -33.85 0.96 6.95
N VAL A 91 -34.43 0.30 7.92
CA VAL A 91 -34.24 0.61 9.35
C VAL A 91 -32.92 0.03 9.81
N ILE A 92 -32.07 0.86 10.42
CA ILE A 92 -30.73 0.49 10.85
C ILE A 92 -30.50 0.76 12.33
N ASN A 93 -29.59 0.01 12.91
CA ASN A 93 -29.08 0.24 14.26
C ASN A 93 -27.62 0.78 14.17
N GLN A 94 -27.15 1.32 15.28
CA GLN A 94 -25.76 1.78 15.38
C GLN A 94 -24.80 0.58 15.15
N GLY A 95 -23.72 0.84 14.36
CA GLY A 95 -22.73 -0.16 14.03
C GLY A 95 -22.99 -0.96 12.73
N VAL A 96 -24.15 -0.76 12.10
CA VAL A 96 -24.43 -1.41 10.80
C VAL A 96 -23.69 -0.68 9.67
N PRO A 97 -22.89 -1.37 8.85
CA PRO A 97 -22.23 -0.77 7.72
C PRO A 97 -23.24 -0.35 6.64
N ILE A 98 -23.13 0.87 6.14
CA ILE A 98 -24.01 1.43 5.11
C ILE A 98 -23.30 1.42 3.76
N LEU A 99 -22.07 1.91 3.72
CA LEU A 99 -21.26 2.11 2.52
C LEU A 99 -19.81 1.74 2.79
N GLU A 100 -19.13 1.29 1.75
CA GLU A 100 -17.68 1.09 1.73
C GLU A 100 -17.07 2.05 0.73
N ILE A 101 -16.09 2.84 1.20
CA ILE A 101 -15.38 3.83 0.38
C ILE A 101 -13.93 3.43 0.28
N VAL A 102 -13.39 3.41 -0.93
CA VAL A 102 -11.99 3.22 -1.22
C VAL A 102 -11.35 4.57 -1.49
N ASP A 103 -10.27 4.88 -0.76
CA ASP A 103 -9.49 6.09 -1.00
C ASP A 103 -8.81 6.01 -2.38
N SER A 104 -9.12 6.97 -3.25
CA SER A 104 -8.56 7.01 -4.61
C SER A 104 -7.15 7.61 -4.68
N ASN A 105 -6.66 8.22 -3.58
CA ASN A 105 -5.38 8.90 -3.56
C ASN A 105 -4.24 8.04 -3.00
N TYR A 106 -4.54 6.94 -2.32
CA TYR A 106 -3.58 6.13 -1.58
C TYR A 106 -3.64 4.66 -1.99
N VAL A 107 -3.22 4.38 -3.23
CA VAL A 107 -3.08 3.01 -3.70
C VAL A 107 -1.63 2.56 -3.52
N GLU A 108 -1.41 1.55 -2.70
CA GLU A 108 -0.10 1.00 -2.40
C GLU A 108 0.01 -0.45 -2.87
N ALA A 109 1.18 -0.81 -3.43
CA ALA A 109 1.56 -2.21 -3.62
C ALA A 109 2.46 -2.64 -2.45
N HIS A 110 2.14 -3.78 -1.86
CA HIS A 110 2.89 -4.41 -0.78
C HIS A 110 3.61 -5.63 -1.33
N ILE A 111 4.93 -5.53 -1.55
CA ILE A 111 5.74 -6.56 -2.20
C ILE A 111 6.75 -7.13 -1.22
N SER A 112 6.79 -8.46 -1.10
CA SER A 112 7.85 -9.16 -0.36
C SER A 112 9.10 -9.26 -1.23
N VAL A 113 10.13 -8.48 -0.88
CA VAL A 113 11.40 -8.41 -1.62
C VAL A 113 12.49 -9.13 -0.84
N PRO A 114 13.21 -10.11 -1.45
CA PRO A 114 14.37 -10.73 -0.81
C PRO A 114 15.43 -9.72 -0.41
N ILE A 115 16.02 -9.90 0.78
CA ILE A 115 16.98 -8.93 1.38
C ILE A 115 18.16 -8.68 0.44
N ILE A 116 18.60 -9.70 -0.31
CA ILE A 116 19.73 -9.60 -1.26
C ILE A 116 19.53 -8.54 -2.35
N TYR A 117 18.27 -8.22 -2.68
CA TYR A 117 17.92 -7.22 -3.71
C TYR A 117 17.64 -5.84 -3.13
N LEU A 118 17.38 -5.74 -1.84
CA LEU A 118 17.05 -4.46 -1.20
C LEU A 118 18.21 -3.46 -1.21
N ASN A 119 19.46 -3.96 -1.22
CA ASN A 119 20.64 -3.10 -1.28
C ASN A 119 20.76 -2.34 -2.61
N ASP A 120 20.15 -2.89 -3.68
CA ASP A 120 20.13 -2.29 -5.01
C ASP A 120 18.92 -1.35 -5.21
N MET A 121 18.03 -1.29 -4.22
CA MET A 121 16.82 -0.47 -4.27
C MET A 121 16.96 0.81 -3.44
N LYS A 122 16.38 1.90 -3.93
CA LYS A 122 16.44 3.20 -3.26
C LYS A 122 15.03 3.68 -2.94
N ILE A 123 14.79 4.02 -1.65
CA ILE A 123 13.56 4.70 -1.24
C ILE A 123 13.46 6.04 -1.97
N GLY A 124 12.27 6.37 -2.44
CA GLY A 124 12.00 7.56 -3.25
C GLY A 124 12.23 7.38 -4.75
N ALA A 125 12.85 6.27 -5.20
CA ALA A 125 13.00 5.99 -6.63
C ALA A 125 11.73 5.35 -7.23
N GLU A 126 11.55 5.54 -8.53
CA GLU A 126 10.48 4.92 -9.31
C GLU A 126 10.87 3.52 -9.76
N TYR A 127 9.90 2.62 -9.72
CA TYR A 127 10.02 1.25 -10.19
C TYR A 127 8.83 0.90 -11.08
N ASN A 128 9.10 0.11 -12.11
CA ASN A 128 8.09 -0.33 -13.05
C ASN A 128 7.34 -1.55 -12.50
N PHE A 129 6.02 -1.48 -12.60
CA PHE A 129 5.10 -2.56 -12.27
C PHE A 129 4.27 -2.93 -13.49
N GLN A 130 4.01 -4.21 -13.66
CA GLN A 130 2.97 -4.69 -14.56
C GLN A 130 1.71 -4.95 -13.74
N VAL A 131 0.63 -4.20 -14.03
CA VAL A 131 -0.68 -4.32 -13.40
C VAL A 131 -1.72 -4.50 -14.49
N ASP A 132 -2.47 -5.59 -14.44
CA ASP A 132 -3.52 -5.92 -15.43
C ASP A 132 -3.06 -5.78 -16.89
N GLY A 133 -1.78 -6.18 -17.14
CA GLY A 133 -1.16 -6.13 -18.47
C GLY A 133 -0.62 -4.76 -18.90
N LYS A 134 -0.71 -3.73 -18.06
CA LYS A 134 -0.16 -2.39 -18.31
C LYS A 134 1.10 -2.17 -17.47
N ASP A 135 2.04 -1.44 -18.04
CA ASP A 135 3.23 -0.97 -17.32
C ASP A 135 2.92 0.34 -16.62
N ILE A 136 3.04 0.35 -15.29
CA ILE A 136 2.72 1.50 -14.43
C ILE A 136 3.90 1.72 -13.48
N ASN A 137 4.28 2.99 -13.27
CA ASN A 137 5.34 3.33 -12.32
C ASN A 137 4.78 3.55 -10.92
N ALA A 138 5.55 3.10 -9.93
CA ALA A 138 5.28 3.37 -8.52
C ALA A 138 6.56 3.79 -7.80
N ILE A 139 6.41 4.66 -6.82
CA ILE A 139 7.52 5.17 -6.01
C ILE A 139 7.74 4.23 -4.83
N PHE A 140 8.96 3.76 -4.63
CA PHE A 140 9.33 3.01 -3.43
C PHE A 140 9.23 3.92 -2.20
N SER A 141 8.16 3.78 -1.44
CA SER A 141 7.84 4.68 -0.33
C SER A 141 8.60 4.35 0.94
N ARG A 142 8.56 3.09 1.36
CA ARG A 142 9.16 2.63 2.62
C ARG A 142 9.28 1.10 2.69
N LEU A 143 10.10 0.64 3.64
CA LEU A 143 10.08 -0.74 4.11
C LEU A 143 9.18 -0.85 5.34
N ALA A 144 8.43 -1.93 5.44
CA ALA A 144 7.72 -2.24 6.67
C ALA A 144 8.74 -2.48 7.81
N PRO A 145 8.45 -1.99 9.04
CA PRO A 145 9.38 -2.14 10.17
C PRO A 145 9.59 -3.60 10.59
N MET A 146 8.59 -4.45 10.39
CA MET A 146 8.67 -5.88 10.69
C MET A 146 8.71 -6.71 9.41
N SER A 147 9.59 -7.73 9.37
CA SER A 147 9.55 -8.76 8.34
C SER A 147 8.51 -9.83 8.73
N PRO A 148 7.84 -10.46 7.76
CA PRO A 148 7.09 -11.68 8.03
C PRO A 148 8.03 -12.72 8.66
N GLY A 149 7.63 -13.32 9.77
CA GLY A 149 8.48 -14.23 10.53
C GLY A 149 9.02 -15.37 9.68
N GLY A 150 10.34 -15.66 9.77
CA GLY A 150 11.01 -16.78 9.13
C GLY A 150 11.31 -16.63 7.63
N SER A 151 11.23 -15.42 7.08
CA SER A 151 11.49 -15.14 5.65
C SER A 151 12.72 -14.25 5.48
N ASP A 152 13.61 -14.61 4.55
CA ASP A 152 14.74 -13.77 4.10
C ASP A 152 14.29 -12.62 3.19
N SER A 153 13.07 -12.12 3.39
CA SER A 153 12.49 -11.03 2.63
C SER A 153 11.94 -9.94 3.54
N ARG A 154 11.82 -8.73 3.03
CA ARG A 154 11.17 -7.59 3.70
C ARG A 154 10.02 -7.07 2.86
N LEU A 155 8.98 -6.62 3.54
CA LEU A 155 7.83 -6.01 2.87
C LEU A 155 8.20 -4.59 2.44
N ALA A 156 8.34 -4.40 1.13
CA ALA A 156 8.54 -3.11 0.49
C ALA A 156 7.18 -2.54 0.06
N ILE A 157 6.96 -1.27 0.34
CA ILE A 157 5.71 -0.58 0.08
C ILE A 157 5.95 0.47 -0.99
N PHE A 158 5.20 0.37 -2.09
CA PHE A 158 5.27 1.25 -3.23
C PHE A 158 3.97 2.02 -3.37
N LYS A 159 4.06 3.31 -3.65
CA LYS A 159 2.92 4.18 -3.87
C LYS A 159 2.75 4.44 -5.35
N PHE A 160 1.59 4.13 -5.89
CA PHE A 160 1.25 4.47 -7.26
C PHE A 160 0.91 5.95 -7.40
N THR A 161 1.23 6.53 -8.56
CA THR A 161 0.91 7.91 -8.90
C THR A 161 -0.47 8.07 -9.53
N GLU A 162 -1.05 6.96 -9.97
CA GLU A 162 -2.39 6.89 -10.55
C GLU A 162 -3.25 5.87 -9.81
N PHE A 163 -4.57 6.00 -9.97
CA PHE A 163 -5.52 5.08 -9.34
C PHE A 163 -5.45 3.70 -9.98
N ILE A 164 -5.28 2.69 -9.13
CA ILE A 164 -5.34 1.28 -9.47
C ILE A 164 -6.43 0.65 -8.61
N SER A 165 -7.26 -0.21 -9.21
CA SER A 165 -8.30 -0.90 -8.46
C SER A 165 -7.69 -1.76 -7.35
N PRO A 166 -8.08 -1.57 -6.08
CA PRO A 166 -7.64 -2.44 -5.00
C PRO A 166 -7.97 -3.92 -5.29
N GLY A 167 -7.03 -4.80 -4.95
CA GLY A 167 -7.14 -6.22 -5.25
C GLY A 167 -6.52 -6.64 -6.59
N SER A 168 -6.08 -5.69 -7.44
CA SER A 168 -5.28 -6.00 -8.63
C SER A 168 -3.94 -6.63 -8.27
N ILE A 169 -3.45 -7.52 -9.14
CA ILE A 169 -2.12 -8.13 -8.97
C ILE A 169 -1.07 -7.23 -9.62
N ALA A 170 -0.17 -6.70 -8.81
CA ALA A 170 0.96 -5.90 -9.26
C ALA A 170 2.25 -6.73 -9.26
N LYS A 171 2.91 -6.85 -10.41
CA LYS A 171 4.20 -7.53 -10.57
C LYS A 171 5.31 -6.50 -10.67
N LEU A 172 6.24 -6.51 -9.72
CA LEU A 172 7.42 -5.64 -9.75
C LEU A 172 8.43 -6.15 -10.78
N ASN A 173 8.81 -5.30 -11.73
CA ASN A 173 9.87 -5.56 -12.70
C ASN A 173 11.18 -4.97 -12.17
N LEU A 174 11.96 -5.78 -11.43
CA LEU A 174 13.22 -5.33 -10.85
C LEU A 174 14.39 -5.68 -11.78
N LYS A 175 15.00 -4.66 -12.39
CA LYS A 175 16.22 -4.81 -13.19
C LYS A 175 17.44 -4.53 -12.32
N ILE A 176 18.27 -5.55 -12.11
CA ILE A 176 19.48 -5.43 -11.30
C ILE A 176 20.70 -5.56 -12.22
N ASN A 177 21.48 -4.50 -12.31
CA ASN A 177 22.73 -4.51 -13.07
C ASN A 177 23.87 -4.95 -12.16
N LYS A 178 24.28 -6.21 -12.27
CA LYS A 178 25.48 -6.71 -11.59
C LYS A 178 26.67 -6.66 -12.53
N LYS A 179 27.67 -5.84 -12.20
CA LYS A 179 28.96 -5.88 -12.90
C LYS A 179 29.66 -7.18 -12.49
N SER A 180 29.73 -8.13 -13.39
CA SER A 180 30.45 -9.39 -13.19
C SER A 180 31.24 -9.70 -14.46
N ARG A 181 32.45 -10.23 -14.31
CA ARG A 181 33.19 -10.80 -15.45
C ARG A 181 32.72 -12.23 -15.65
N GLY A 182 32.40 -12.62 -16.87
CA GLY A 182 31.90 -13.94 -17.20
C GLY A 182 31.30 -13.94 -18.59
N THR A 183 30.89 -15.12 -19.06
CA THR A 183 30.35 -15.34 -20.41
C THR A 183 28.98 -15.98 -20.34
N TRP A 184 28.11 -15.65 -21.27
CA TRP A 184 26.80 -16.29 -21.41
C TRP A 184 26.95 -17.59 -22.18
N VAL A 185 26.43 -18.68 -21.61
CA VAL A 185 26.43 -19.99 -22.25
C VAL A 185 25.02 -20.58 -22.25
N PRO A 186 24.63 -21.35 -23.29
CA PRO A 186 23.36 -22.07 -23.29
C PRO A 186 23.29 -23.09 -22.15
N LEU A 187 22.15 -23.17 -21.42
CA LEU A 187 21.97 -24.14 -20.33
C LEU A 187 22.26 -25.59 -20.75
N ARG A 188 21.94 -25.95 -22.00
CA ARG A 188 22.20 -27.30 -22.55
C ARG A 188 23.68 -27.62 -22.75
N SER A 189 24.58 -26.66 -22.67
CA SER A 189 26.04 -26.90 -22.70
C SER A 189 26.60 -27.26 -21.31
N LEU A 190 25.85 -27.01 -20.24
CA LEU A 190 26.27 -27.28 -18.87
C LEU A 190 26.00 -28.73 -18.48
N SER A 191 26.94 -29.32 -17.75
CA SER A 191 26.82 -30.62 -17.10
C SER A 191 27.21 -30.52 -15.64
N GLN A 192 26.52 -31.27 -14.78
CA GLN A 192 26.89 -31.35 -13.38
C GLN A 192 28.11 -32.25 -13.20
N SER A 193 29.11 -31.77 -12.47
CA SER A 193 30.28 -32.53 -12.09
C SER A 193 30.05 -33.32 -10.81
N ASP A 194 30.83 -34.41 -10.60
CA ASP A 194 30.74 -35.27 -9.43
C ASP A 194 30.96 -34.57 -8.08
N GLN A 195 31.51 -33.36 -8.09
CA GLN A 195 31.79 -32.53 -6.90
C GLN A 195 30.78 -31.40 -6.70
N GLY A 196 29.63 -31.44 -7.40
CA GLY A 196 28.61 -30.39 -7.30
C GLY A 196 28.95 -29.10 -8.06
N LEU A 197 30.10 -29.04 -8.71
CA LEU A 197 30.46 -27.95 -9.62
C LEU A 197 29.84 -28.17 -11.00
N TRP A 198 29.63 -27.08 -11.71
CA TRP A 198 29.21 -27.15 -13.11
C TRP A 198 30.40 -27.21 -14.03
N ALA A 199 30.27 -27.95 -15.12
CA ALA A 199 31.28 -28.08 -16.16
C ALA A 199 30.64 -27.85 -17.53
N LEU A 200 31.43 -27.34 -18.44
CA LEU A 200 31.13 -27.33 -19.86
C LEU A 200 32.33 -27.87 -20.64
N TYR A 201 32.12 -28.16 -21.90
CA TYR A 201 33.17 -28.71 -22.78
C TYR A 201 33.44 -27.71 -23.90
N THR A 202 34.72 -27.31 -23.99
CA THR A 202 35.25 -26.45 -25.05
C THR A 202 36.07 -27.27 -26.03
N ILE A 203 36.32 -26.74 -27.23
CA ILE A 203 37.14 -27.34 -28.27
C ILE A 203 38.32 -26.41 -28.49
N ASP A 204 39.55 -26.95 -28.32
CA ASP A 204 40.76 -26.19 -28.52
C ASP A 204 41.13 -26.09 -30.03
N GLU A 205 42.17 -25.31 -30.34
CA GLU A 205 42.68 -25.12 -31.69
C GLU A 205 43.17 -26.45 -32.39
N LYS A 206 43.37 -27.51 -31.59
CA LYS A 206 43.79 -28.84 -32.06
C LYS A 206 42.62 -29.80 -32.20
N ASN A 207 41.39 -29.30 -32.16
CA ASN A 207 40.17 -30.09 -32.17
C ASN A 207 40.05 -31.07 -30.99
N THR A 208 40.64 -30.74 -29.83
CA THR A 208 40.58 -31.58 -28.64
C THR A 208 39.53 -31.04 -27.67
N VAL A 209 38.74 -31.91 -27.10
CA VAL A 209 37.73 -31.53 -26.10
C VAL A 209 38.39 -31.30 -24.76
N ILE A 210 38.22 -30.09 -24.25
CA ILE A 210 38.64 -29.67 -22.90
C ILE A 210 37.42 -29.56 -22.00
N ARG A 211 37.58 -29.99 -20.77
CA ARG A 211 36.55 -29.80 -19.72
C ARG A 211 36.89 -28.58 -18.90
N ASP A 212 36.03 -27.57 -18.93
CA ASP A 212 36.13 -26.36 -18.14
C ASP A 212 35.15 -26.40 -16.98
N LEU A 213 35.65 -26.10 -15.77
CA LEU A 213 34.81 -25.94 -14.58
C LEU A 213 34.32 -24.48 -14.50
N VAL A 214 33.04 -24.32 -14.24
CA VAL A 214 32.42 -23.00 -14.20
C VAL A 214 31.51 -22.85 -12.98
N GLU A 215 31.45 -21.63 -12.47
CA GLU A 215 30.51 -21.21 -11.47
C GLU A 215 29.34 -20.50 -12.17
N ILE A 216 28.12 -20.95 -11.92
CA ILE A 216 26.94 -20.26 -12.42
C ILE A 216 26.63 -19.07 -11.49
N VAL A 217 26.63 -17.87 -12.07
CA VAL A 217 26.34 -16.63 -11.34
C VAL A 217 24.86 -16.29 -11.47
N TYR A 218 24.24 -16.52 -12.65
CA TYR A 218 22.89 -16.14 -12.95
C TYR A 218 22.30 -16.97 -14.10
N PHE A 219 20.96 -17.15 -14.05
CA PHE A 219 20.20 -17.81 -15.12
C PHE A 219 19.23 -16.81 -15.75
N GLU A 220 19.15 -16.80 -17.06
CA GLU A 220 18.14 -16.04 -17.80
C GLU A 220 17.64 -16.84 -19.01
N ASN A 221 16.35 -17.16 -18.99
CA ASN A 221 15.69 -17.98 -20.01
C ASN A 221 16.43 -19.31 -20.25
N GLU A 222 17.00 -19.52 -21.45
CA GLU A 222 17.75 -20.72 -21.85
C GLU A 222 19.27 -20.57 -21.71
N TYR A 223 19.74 -19.49 -21.05
CA TYR A 223 21.16 -19.18 -20.89
C TYR A 223 21.54 -19.07 -19.40
N ALA A 224 22.81 -19.35 -19.13
CA ALA A 224 23.44 -19.09 -17.84
C ALA A 224 24.64 -18.16 -18.04
N PHE A 225 24.78 -17.19 -17.14
CA PHE A 225 25.98 -16.38 -17.02
C PHE A 225 26.96 -17.11 -16.09
N VAL A 226 28.11 -17.49 -16.63
CA VAL A 226 29.07 -18.30 -15.92
C VAL A 226 30.42 -17.60 -15.77
N LYS A 227 31.12 -17.92 -14.67
CA LYS A 227 32.51 -17.56 -14.43
C LYS A 227 33.37 -18.80 -14.53
N GLY A 228 34.51 -18.69 -15.19
CA GLY A 228 35.47 -19.79 -15.35
C GLY A 228 36.60 -19.36 -16.25
N THR A 229 37.29 -20.37 -16.80
CA THR A 229 38.40 -20.20 -17.74
C THR A 229 37.94 -19.91 -19.17
N ILE A 230 36.63 -20.08 -19.43
CA ILE A 230 36.01 -19.81 -20.74
C ILE A 230 36.05 -18.33 -21.10
N GLN A 231 36.29 -18.02 -22.37
CA GLN A 231 36.34 -16.69 -22.94
C GLN A 231 35.33 -16.52 -24.09
N ASP A 232 35.00 -15.27 -24.40
CA ASP A 232 34.17 -14.97 -25.56
C ASP A 232 34.89 -15.41 -26.85
N GLY A 233 34.21 -16.24 -27.66
CA GLY A 233 34.73 -16.80 -28.87
C GLY A 233 35.12 -18.27 -28.78
N ASP A 234 35.18 -18.85 -27.57
CA ASP A 234 35.44 -20.28 -27.41
C ASP A 234 34.32 -21.14 -28.02
N LEU A 235 34.68 -22.20 -28.68
CA LEU A 235 33.72 -23.17 -29.21
C LEU A 235 33.24 -24.09 -28.11
N ILE A 236 31.95 -24.10 -27.85
CA ILE A 236 31.31 -24.90 -26.81
C ILE A 236 30.50 -26.06 -27.42
N VAL A 237 30.55 -27.21 -26.77
CA VAL A 237 29.73 -28.37 -27.18
C VAL A 237 28.31 -28.21 -26.61
N LEU A 238 27.32 -28.24 -27.51
CA LEU A 238 25.90 -28.12 -27.15
C LEU A 238 25.26 -29.51 -27.01
N GLY A 239 24.92 -29.87 -25.79
CA GLY A 239 24.24 -31.13 -25.48
C GLY A 239 25.15 -32.35 -25.50
N GLY A 240 24.65 -33.46 -24.95
CA GLY A 240 25.39 -34.74 -24.97
C GLY A 240 26.62 -34.82 -24.06
N ALA A 241 26.77 -33.88 -23.12
CA ALA A 241 27.91 -33.78 -22.20
C ALA A 241 28.22 -35.11 -21.46
N ALA A 242 27.22 -35.93 -21.17
CA ALA A 242 27.36 -37.23 -20.53
C ALA A 242 28.07 -38.31 -21.45
N LYS A 243 28.20 -38.05 -22.74
CA LYS A 243 28.84 -38.94 -23.71
C LYS A 243 30.22 -38.47 -24.18
N ILE A 244 30.66 -37.32 -23.69
CA ILE A 244 31.89 -36.68 -24.10
C ILE A 244 33.03 -37.14 -23.18
N ILE A 245 34.13 -37.54 -23.77
CA ILE A 245 35.35 -37.93 -23.08
C ILE A 245 36.37 -36.80 -23.24
N PRO A 246 36.78 -36.12 -22.13
CA PRO A 246 37.83 -35.10 -22.19
C PRO A 246 39.11 -35.66 -22.79
N GLY A 247 39.81 -34.84 -23.58
CA GLY A 247 41.04 -35.26 -24.28
C GLY A 247 40.84 -35.99 -25.60
N LYS A 248 39.60 -36.28 -26.01
CA LYS A 248 39.33 -36.91 -27.31
C LYS A 248 39.33 -35.84 -28.42
N LYS A 249 39.97 -36.16 -29.54
CA LYS A 249 39.91 -35.35 -30.77
C LYS A 249 38.58 -35.56 -31.48
N ILE A 250 38.01 -34.45 -31.94
CA ILE A 250 36.83 -34.43 -32.80
C ILE A 250 37.33 -34.37 -34.24
N ASN A 251 36.90 -35.31 -35.07
CA ASN A 251 37.20 -35.33 -36.51
C ASN A 251 36.23 -34.41 -37.25
#